data_ffaae54f537d00341a4920472fee4fad
#
_entry.id   ffaae54f537d00341a4920472fee4fad
#
_cell.length_a   1.000
_cell.length_b   1.000
_cell.length_c   1.000
_cell.angle_alpha   90.00
_cell.angle_beta   90.00
_cell.angle_gamma   90.00
#
_symmetry.space_group_name_H-M   'P 1'
#
loop_
_entity.id
_entity.type
_entity.pdbx_description
1 polymer ?
#
loop_
_entity_poly.entity_id
_entity_poly.type
_entity_poly.pdbx_seq_one_letter_code
_entity_poly.pdbx_strand_id
1 'polypeptide(L)' 'MQNIEEIYQEYSITVYKYLFCLTQNRDISEELTQETFAIAVEDIKKFRGECKLSVWLCQIAKHLWYKELKKKEKKC' A
#
# COMPACT_ATOMS: atom_id res chain seq x y z
N MET A 1 -0.68 16.64 14.11
CA MET A 1 0.01 15.81 13.13
C MET A 1 -0.17 14.34 13.47
N GLN A 2 -0.66 13.56 12.53
CA GLN A 2 -0.86 12.13 12.78
C GLN A 2 0.47 11.39 12.72
N ASN A 3 0.70 10.48 13.67
CA ASN A 3 1.87 9.63 13.57
C ASN A 3 1.53 8.39 12.75
N ILE A 4 2.56 7.62 12.39
CA ILE A 4 2.38 6.50 11.46
C ILE A 4 1.50 5.39 12.06
N GLU A 5 1.52 5.22 13.37
CA GLU A 5 0.67 4.21 14.00
C GLU A 5 -0.80 4.54 13.82
N GLU A 6 -1.16 5.81 14.00
CA GLU A 6 -2.54 6.23 13.81
C GLU A 6 -2.96 6.08 12.36
N ILE A 7 -2.08 6.42 11.45
CA ILE A 7 -2.33 6.26 10.03
C ILE A 7 -2.54 4.79 9.70
N TYR A 8 -1.70 3.92 10.24
CA TYR A 8 -1.85 2.49 10.02
C TYR A 8 -3.20 1.99 10.52
N GLN A 9 -3.55 2.33 11.76
CA GLN A 9 -4.81 1.88 12.32
C GLN A 9 -6.02 2.36 11.54
N GLU A 10 -5.95 3.59 11.04
CA GLU A 10 -7.07 4.16 10.32
C GLU A 10 -7.18 3.64 8.89
N TYR A 11 -6.08 3.47 8.22
CA TYR A 11 -6.09 3.18 6.79
C TYR A 11 -5.70 1.76 6.40
N SER A 12 -5.24 0.94 7.34
CA SER A 12 -4.78 -0.40 6.99
C SER A 12 -5.88 -1.24 6.35
N ILE A 13 -7.09 -1.16 6.87
CA ILE A 13 -8.21 -1.91 6.31
C ILE A 13 -8.55 -1.41 4.91
N THR A 14 -8.51 -0.10 4.71
CA THR A 14 -8.78 0.49 3.40
C THR A 14 -7.77 0.00 2.37
N VAL A 15 -6.49 0.01 2.71
CA VAL A 15 -5.43 -0.46 1.83
C VAL A 15 -5.58 -1.95 1.56
N TYR A 16 -5.85 -2.71 2.62
CA TYR A 16 -6.04 -4.15 2.48
C TYR A 16 -7.19 -4.48 1.53
N LYS A 17 -8.33 -3.83 1.70
CA LYS A 17 -9.48 -4.06 0.84
C LYS A 17 -9.18 -3.72 -0.61
N TYR A 18 -8.47 -2.63 -0.81
CA TYR A 18 -8.07 -2.22 -2.15
C TYR A 18 -7.18 -3.28 -2.80
N LEU A 19 -6.20 -3.75 -2.07
CA LEU A 19 -5.29 -4.79 -2.56
C LEU A 19 -6.02 -6.11 -2.79
N PHE A 20 -6.95 -6.44 -1.91
CA PHE A 20 -7.72 -7.65 -2.07
C PHE A 20 -8.54 -7.62 -3.37
N CYS A 21 -9.08 -6.47 -3.70
CA CYS A 21 -9.80 -6.32 -4.97
C CYS A 21 -8.88 -6.54 -6.17
N LEU A 22 -7.62 -6.14 -6.05
CA LEU A 22 -6.66 -6.31 -7.14
C LEU A 22 -6.11 -7.72 -7.22
N THR A 23 -5.79 -8.30 -6.08
CA THR A 23 -5.05 -9.57 -6.03
C THR A 23 -5.95 -10.79 -5.92
N GLN A 24 -7.11 -10.63 -5.33
CA GLN A 24 -8.01 -11.74 -5.00
C GLN A 24 -7.30 -12.79 -4.16
N ASN A 25 -6.30 -12.37 -3.39
CA ASN A 25 -5.48 -13.27 -2.58
C ASN A 25 -5.21 -12.62 -1.24
N ARG A 26 -5.65 -13.30 -0.18
CA ARG A 26 -5.54 -12.80 1.18
C ARG A 26 -4.09 -12.62 1.62
N ASP A 27 -3.26 -13.63 1.39
CA ASP A 27 -1.87 -13.60 1.84
C ASP A 27 -1.09 -12.50 1.15
N ILE A 28 -1.26 -12.36 -0.15
CA ILE A 28 -0.59 -11.31 -0.91
C ILE A 28 -1.08 -9.94 -0.46
N SER A 29 -2.38 -9.81 -0.23
CA SER A 29 -2.96 -8.54 0.22
C SER A 29 -2.38 -8.11 1.56
N GLU A 30 -2.27 -9.04 2.51
CA GLU A 30 -1.69 -8.74 3.81
C GLU A 30 -0.23 -8.32 3.69
N GLU A 31 0.53 -9.07 2.91
CA GLU A 31 1.95 -8.79 2.71
C GLU A 31 2.15 -7.42 2.07
N LEU A 32 1.41 -7.13 1.02
CA LEU A 32 1.54 -5.85 0.34
C LEU A 32 1.04 -4.69 1.19
N THR A 33 0.04 -4.93 2.03
CA THR A 33 -0.42 -3.90 2.96
C THR A 33 0.71 -3.52 3.92
N GLN A 34 1.40 -4.49 4.48
CA GLN A 34 2.52 -4.23 5.37
C GLN A 34 3.64 -3.50 4.66
N GLU A 35 3.96 -3.91 3.44
CA GLU A 35 5.00 -3.24 2.67
C GLU A 35 4.61 -1.80 2.33
N THR A 36 3.34 -1.57 2.03
CA THR A 36 2.84 -0.23 1.75
C THR A 36 3.13 0.70 2.91
N PHE A 37 2.85 0.26 4.13
CA PHE A 37 3.07 1.10 5.30
C PHE A 37 4.55 1.22 5.66
N ALA A 38 5.35 0.20 5.36
CA ALA A 38 6.80 0.31 5.54
C ALA A 38 7.37 1.42 4.66
N ILE A 39 6.91 1.48 3.41
CA ILE A 39 7.32 2.54 2.50
C ILE A 39 6.77 3.89 2.97
N ALA A 40 5.51 3.90 3.42
CA ALA A 40 4.88 5.12 3.87
C ALA A 40 5.62 5.76 5.04
N VAL A 41 6.13 4.95 5.96
CA VAL A 41 6.91 5.46 7.09
C VAL A 41 8.08 6.31 6.61
N GLU A 42 8.75 5.87 5.56
CA GLU A 42 9.90 6.58 5.03
C GLU A 42 9.50 7.75 4.17
N ASP A 43 8.43 7.60 3.39
CA ASP A 43 8.05 8.60 2.40
C ASP A 43 7.05 9.63 2.89
N ILE A 44 6.51 9.46 4.11
CA ILE A 44 5.51 10.40 4.63
C ILE A 44 6.05 11.83 4.69
N LYS A 45 7.35 11.98 4.87
CA LYS A 45 7.98 13.28 4.91
C LYS A 45 7.90 14.02 3.58
N LYS A 46 7.79 13.27 2.50
CA LYS A 46 7.69 13.82 1.15
C LYS A 46 6.25 14.10 0.75
N PHE A 47 5.30 13.59 1.52
CA PHE A 47 3.91 13.81 1.23
C PHE A 47 3.53 15.26 1.51
N ARG A 48 3.02 15.92 0.49
CA ARG A 48 2.71 17.36 0.56
C ARG A 48 1.23 17.67 0.73
N GLY A 49 0.40 16.65 0.86
CA GLY A 49 -1.02 16.86 1.00
C GLY A 49 -1.72 17.21 -0.31
N GLU A 50 -1.11 16.89 -1.43
CA GLU A 50 -1.69 17.19 -2.74
C GLU A 50 -2.89 16.29 -3.04
N CYS A 51 -3.02 15.19 -2.34
CA CYS A 51 -4.15 14.29 -2.47
C CYS A 51 -4.49 13.76 -1.09
N LYS A 52 -5.60 13.04 -0.99
CA LYS A 52 -5.97 12.42 0.29
C LYS A 52 -4.94 11.34 0.64
N LEU A 53 -4.69 11.21 1.94
CA LEU A 53 -3.73 10.24 2.42
C LEU A 53 -4.08 8.82 1.99
N SER A 54 -5.36 8.48 2.00
CA SER A 54 -5.81 7.16 1.56
C SER A 54 -5.47 6.92 0.08
N VAL A 55 -5.62 7.93 -0.75
CA VAL A 55 -5.29 7.83 -2.17
C VAL A 55 -3.78 7.60 -2.35
N TRP A 56 -2.99 8.36 -1.59
CA TRP A 56 -1.53 8.23 -1.65
C TRP A 56 -1.08 6.82 -1.26
N LEU A 57 -1.66 6.29 -0.17
CA LEU A 57 -1.34 4.94 0.27
C LEU A 57 -1.74 3.89 -0.77
N CYS A 58 -2.90 4.06 -1.37
CA CYS A 58 -3.35 3.13 -2.39
C CYS A 58 -2.46 3.17 -3.64
N GLN A 59 -1.91 4.32 -3.96
CA GLN A 59 -0.96 4.42 -5.06
C GLN A 59 0.31 3.61 -4.79
N ILE A 60 0.81 3.69 -3.56
CA ILE A 60 1.97 2.89 -3.17
C ILE A 60 1.64 1.40 -3.30
N ALA A 61 0.48 1.00 -2.78
CA ALA A 61 0.04 -0.38 -2.84
C ALA A 61 -0.09 -0.87 -4.29
N LYS A 62 -0.64 -0.04 -5.14
CA LYS A 62 -0.81 -0.37 -6.55
C LYS A 62 0.54 -0.61 -7.23
N HIS A 63 1.52 0.24 -6.95
CA HIS A 63 2.84 0.08 -7.51
C HIS A 63 3.50 -1.21 -7.06
N LEU A 64 3.33 -1.56 -5.79
CA LEU A 64 3.87 -2.81 -5.27
C LEU A 64 3.23 -4.01 -5.97
N TRP A 65 1.93 -3.95 -6.19
CA TRP A 65 1.23 -5.02 -6.90
C TRP A 65 1.73 -5.18 -8.32
N TYR A 66 1.95 -4.07 -9.01
CA TYR A 66 2.45 -4.11 -10.37
C TYR A 66 3.86 -4.70 -10.43
N LYS A 67 4.69 -4.41 -9.44
CA LYS A 67 6.01 -5.01 -9.33
C LYS A 67 5.91 -6.52 -9.15
N GLU A 68 4.98 -6.96 -8.34
CA GLU A 68 4.75 -8.38 -8.11
C GLU A 68 4.34 -9.09 -9.39
N LEU A 69 3.46 -8.46 -10.17
CA LEU A 69 3.02 -9.01 -11.44
C LEU A 69 4.17 -9.16 -12.42
N LYS A 70 5.04 -8.15 -12.48
CA LYS A 70 6.19 -8.21 -13.36
C LYS A 70 7.15 -9.32 -13.00
N LYS A 71 7.32 -9.56 -11.70
CA LYS A 71 8.17 -10.66 -11.26
C LYS A 71 7.64 -12.00 -11.73
N LYS A 72 6.33 -12.17 -11.67
CA LYS A 72 5.71 -13.41 -12.12
C LYS A 72 5.83 -13.61 -13.62
N GLU A 73 5.73 -12.54 -14.37
CA GLU A 73 5.84 -12.59 -15.81
C GLU A 73 7.25 -13.00 -16.25
N LYS A 74 8.25 -12.55 -15.52
CA LYS A 74 9.64 -12.83 -15.89
C LYS A 74 10.06 -14.27 -15.69
N LYS A 75 9.26 -15.05 -15.02
CA LYS A 75 9.59 -16.46 -14.77
C LYS A 75 9.21 -17.39 -15.90
N CYS A 76 8.60 -16.90 -16.89
CA CYS A 76 8.22 -17.72 -18.06
C CYS A 76 9.35 -17.94 -19.02
#